data_ee1033bf2d23a5807ddd5f01f58c9056
#
_entry.id   ee1033bf2d23a5807ddd5f01f58c9056
#
_cell.length_a   1.000
_cell.length_b   1.000
_cell.length_c   1.000
_cell.angle_alpha   90.00
_cell.angle_beta   90.00
_cell.angle_gamma   90.00
#
_symmetry.space_group_name_H-M   'P 1'
#
loop_
_entity.id
_entity.type
_entity.pdbx_description
1 polymer ?
#
loop_
_entity_poly.entity_id
_entity_poly.type
_entity_poly.pdbx_seq_one_letter_code
_entity_poly.pdbx_strand_id
1 'polypeptide(L)'
;EVAQDVKNALNNFITYGVDENTQKLGAGERAAVIYSFKSAFNKLPETEEEMADAIKIANGRWPNQINSAAENRAKNEFQKIYLREADMSNPHDNAAVTIMAYGLRQQAENRNLVSEGQGIKTFKYIYNKLPKTTEEWNILQAITYSGATR
;
A
#
# COMPACT_ATOMS: atom_id res chain seq x y z
N GLU A 1 13.68 13.07 16.24
CA GLU A 1 12.59 14.03 16.06
C GLU A 1 12.53 14.54 14.62
N VAL A 2 11.31 14.66 14.09
CA VAL A 2 11.09 15.09 12.70
C VAL A 2 11.20 16.62 12.62
N ALA A 3 11.96 17.13 11.65
CA ALA A 3 12.12 18.56 11.42
C ALA A 3 10.80 19.21 11.01
N GLN A 4 10.65 20.52 11.30
CA GLN A 4 9.39 21.22 11.04
C GLN A 4 9.05 21.32 9.56
N ASP A 5 10.03 21.48 8.68
CA ASP A 5 9.80 21.50 7.24
C ASP A 5 9.32 20.15 6.71
N VAL A 6 9.81 19.05 7.27
CA VAL A 6 9.34 17.70 6.95
C VAL A 6 7.89 17.53 7.42
N LYS A 7 7.56 17.97 8.65
CA LYS A 7 6.18 17.93 9.15
C LYS A 7 5.24 18.70 8.24
N ASN A 8 5.67 19.88 7.78
CA ASN A 8 4.88 20.72 6.89
C ASN A 8 4.64 20.02 5.55
N ALA A 9 5.67 19.39 4.98
CA ALA A 9 5.56 18.66 3.72
C ALA A 9 4.60 17.49 3.85
N LEU A 10 4.71 16.71 4.94
CA LEU A 10 3.81 15.57 5.21
C LEU A 10 2.37 16.04 5.39
N ASN A 11 2.16 17.10 6.16
CA ASN A 11 0.82 17.65 6.39
C ASN A 11 0.20 18.18 5.10
N ASN A 12 0.97 18.83 4.25
CA ASN A 12 0.50 19.33 2.96
C ASN A 12 0.12 18.18 2.03
N PHE A 13 0.95 17.13 1.99
CA PHE A 13 0.64 15.95 1.18
C PHE A 13 -0.66 15.29 1.65
N ILE A 14 -0.80 15.06 2.96
CA ILE A 14 -1.99 14.40 3.51
C ILE A 14 -3.25 15.25 3.30
N THR A 15 -3.14 16.57 3.53
CA THR A 15 -4.30 17.46 3.48
C THR A 15 -4.75 17.72 2.04
N TYR A 16 -3.82 17.93 1.11
CA TYR A 16 -4.16 18.43 -0.23
C TYR A 16 -3.75 17.51 -1.37
N GLY A 17 -2.75 16.64 -1.20
CA GLY A 17 -2.12 15.93 -2.30
C GLY A 17 -1.16 16.84 -3.07
N VAL A 18 -0.41 16.25 -4.03
CA VAL A 18 0.66 16.96 -4.75
C VAL A 18 0.54 16.84 -6.27
N ASP A 19 -0.32 15.97 -6.77
CA ASP A 19 -0.57 15.80 -8.21
C ASP A 19 -2.04 15.46 -8.43
N GLU A 20 -2.41 15.31 -9.69
CA GLU A 20 -3.82 15.11 -10.05
C GLU A 20 -4.44 13.91 -9.34
N ASN A 21 -3.76 12.76 -9.35
CA ASN A 21 -4.30 11.55 -8.72
C ASN A 21 -4.36 11.68 -7.19
N THR A 22 -3.29 12.15 -6.56
CA THR A 22 -3.27 12.28 -5.09
C THR A 22 -4.28 13.30 -4.59
N GLN A 23 -4.56 14.35 -5.38
CA GLN A 23 -5.61 15.32 -5.04
C GLN A 23 -7.00 14.68 -5.06
N LYS A 24 -7.22 13.70 -5.93
CA LYS A 24 -8.51 12.96 -6.00
C LYS A 24 -8.65 11.90 -4.92
N LEU A 25 -7.54 11.40 -4.37
CA LEU A 25 -7.60 10.48 -3.24
C LEU A 25 -8.09 11.24 -2.00
N GLY A 26 -8.78 10.56 -1.09
CA GLY A 26 -9.17 11.15 0.18
C GLY A 26 -7.96 11.33 1.11
N ALA A 27 -8.09 12.23 2.08
CA ALA A 27 -7.03 12.49 3.07
C ALA A 27 -6.67 11.21 3.84
N GLY A 28 -7.66 10.35 4.14
CA GLY A 28 -7.40 9.06 4.79
C GLY A 28 -6.52 8.15 3.95
N GLU A 29 -6.71 8.13 2.63
CA GLU A 29 -5.88 7.34 1.73
C GLU A 29 -4.45 7.90 1.67
N ARG A 30 -4.30 9.22 1.61
CA ARG A 30 -2.99 9.87 1.61
C ARG A 30 -2.24 9.61 2.92
N ALA A 31 -2.94 9.68 4.05
CA ALA A 31 -2.35 9.32 5.35
C ALA A 31 -1.92 7.85 5.37
N ALA A 32 -2.72 6.96 4.80
CA ALA A 32 -2.39 5.54 4.75
C ALA A 32 -1.12 5.27 3.94
N VAL A 33 -0.86 6.05 2.88
CA VAL A 33 0.40 5.95 2.12
C VAL A 33 1.59 6.26 3.03
N ILE A 34 1.50 7.31 3.84
CA ILE A 34 2.58 7.69 4.76
C ILE A 34 2.78 6.62 5.83
N TYR A 35 1.70 6.06 6.40
CA TYR A 35 1.80 4.98 7.37
C TYR A 35 2.38 3.70 6.73
N SER A 36 2.04 3.42 5.48
CA SER A 36 2.60 2.27 4.75
C SER A 36 4.10 2.45 4.54
N PHE A 37 4.54 3.65 4.19
CA PHE A 37 5.97 3.97 4.06
C PHE A 37 6.69 3.71 5.39
N LYS A 38 6.13 4.20 6.49
CA LYS A 38 6.70 3.98 7.81
C LYS A 38 6.76 2.50 8.16
N SER A 39 5.72 1.75 7.85
CA SER A 39 5.68 0.30 8.08
C SER A 39 6.76 -0.43 7.30
N ALA A 40 6.96 -0.07 6.03
CA ALA A 40 7.94 -0.72 5.16
C ALA A 40 9.38 -0.34 5.50
N PHE A 41 9.64 0.93 5.80
CA PHE A 41 11.00 1.47 5.93
C PHE A 41 11.39 1.85 7.36
N ASN A 42 10.50 1.68 8.32
CA ASN A 42 10.69 1.99 9.75
C ASN A 42 10.93 3.47 10.02
N LYS A 43 10.55 4.36 9.12
CA LYS A 43 10.68 5.81 9.29
C LYS A 43 9.69 6.52 8.39
N LEU A 44 9.34 7.74 8.76
CA LEU A 44 8.57 8.62 7.88
C LEU A 44 9.45 9.10 6.73
N PRO A 45 8.87 9.42 5.56
CA PRO A 45 9.66 10.02 4.49
C PRO A 45 10.14 11.41 4.89
N GLU A 46 11.45 11.63 4.86
CA GLU A 46 12.07 12.89 5.28
C GLU A 46 12.85 13.57 4.16
N THR A 47 13.43 12.81 3.24
CA THR A 47 14.20 13.37 2.13
C THR A 47 13.32 13.54 0.90
N GLU A 48 13.81 14.32 -0.08
CA GLU A 48 13.09 14.48 -1.37
C GLU A 48 12.90 13.14 -2.06
N GLU A 49 13.91 12.28 -2.02
CA GLU A 49 13.86 10.94 -2.63
C GLU A 49 12.81 10.07 -1.94
N GLU A 50 12.74 10.13 -0.61
CA GLU A 50 11.75 9.38 0.15
C GLU A 50 10.33 9.89 -0.10
N MET A 51 10.16 11.21 -0.18
CA MET A 51 8.85 11.78 -0.55
C MET A 51 8.46 11.40 -1.97
N ALA A 52 9.42 11.38 -2.89
CA ALA A 52 9.17 10.92 -4.25
C ALA A 52 8.69 9.47 -4.28
N ASP A 53 9.27 8.60 -3.45
CA ASP A 53 8.83 7.22 -3.30
C ASP A 53 7.41 7.14 -2.73
N ALA A 54 7.09 7.95 -1.70
CA ALA A 54 5.74 7.99 -1.15
C ALA A 54 4.72 8.42 -2.21
N ILE A 55 5.06 9.38 -3.05
CA ILE A 55 4.19 9.83 -4.14
C ILE A 55 4.01 8.72 -5.18
N LYS A 56 5.07 7.97 -5.51
CA LYS A 56 4.97 6.80 -6.40
C LYS A 56 4.01 5.76 -5.82
N ILE A 57 4.16 5.45 -4.55
CA ILE A 57 3.29 4.49 -3.84
C ILE A 57 1.83 4.94 -3.95
N ALA A 58 1.57 6.23 -3.72
CA ALA A 58 0.22 6.80 -3.83
C ALA A 58 -0.34 6.67 -5.26
N ASN A 59 0.51 6.61 -6.25
CA ASN A 59 0.13 6.47 -7.66
C ASN A 59 0.23 5.03 -8.19
N GLY A 60 0.38 4.05 -7.30
CA GLY A 60 0.39 2.65 -7.67
C GLY A 60 1.68 2.19 -8.34
N ARG A 61 2.79 2.87 -8.09
CA ARG A 61 4.09 2.54 -8.66
C ARG A 61 5.08 2.10 -7.60
N TRP A 62 6.05 1.27 -8.02
CA TRP A 62 7.12 0.81 -7.14
C TRP A 62 7.97 1.98 -6.64
N PRO A 63 8.33 1.99 -5.34
CA PRO A 63 9.34 2.94 -4.86
C PRO A 63 10.71 2.57 -5.42
N ASN A 64 11.61 3.55 -5.48
CA ASN A 64 13.00 3.28 -5.86
C ASN A 64 13.73 2.50 -4.78
N GLN A 65 13.46 2.83 -3.52
CA GLN A 65 14.06 2.17 -2.37
C GLN A 65 13.36 0.83 -2.12
N ILE A 66 14.13 -0.22 -1.88
CA ILE A 66 13.61 -1.57 -1.65
C ILE A 66 13.90 -1.96 -0.21
N ASN A 67 12.94 -2.62 0.44
CA ASN A 67 13.12 -3.23 1.75
C ASN A 67 12.81 -4.71 1.67
N SER A 68 13.87 -5.54 1.74
CA SER A 68 13.73 -6.99 1.61
C SER A 68 12.89 -7.61 2.72
N ALA A 69 12.97 -7.08 3.94
CA ALA A 69 12.18 -7.59 5.07
C ALA A 69 10.68 -7.37 4.84
N ALA A 70 10.30 -6.18 4.34
CA ALA A 70 8.90 -5.89 4.01
C ALA A 70 8.39 -6.81 2.90
N GLU A 71 9.21 -7.04 1.87
CA GLU A 71 8.82 -7.93 0.76
C GLU A 71 8.71 -9.39 1.21
N ASN A 72 9.61 -9.84 2.09
CA ASN A 72 9.53 -11.20 2.63
C ASN A 72 8.28 -11.40 3.49
N ARG A 73 7.91 -10.41 4.31
CA ARG A 73 6.65 -10.47 5.07
C ARG A 73 5.46 -10.55 4.12
N ALA A 74 5.47 -9.78 3.06
CA ALA A 74 4.41 -9.79 2.06
C ALA A 74 4.31 -11.15 1.35
N LYS A 75 5.44 -11.76 1.02
CA LYS A 75 5.45 -13.10 0.40
C LYS A 75 4.89 -14.16 1.34
N ASN A 76 5.16 -14.05 2.65
CA ASN A 76 4.59 -14.96 3.63
C ASN A 76 3.07 -14.81 3.71
N GLU A 77 2.55 -13.58 3.69
CA GLU A 77 1.11 -13.35 3.65
C GLU A 77 0.50 -13.83 2.34
N PHE A 78 1.19 -13.62 1.22
CA PHE A 78 0.75 -14.15 -0.08
C PHE A 78 0.49 -15.66 0.00
N GLN A 79 1.42 -16.40 0.61
CA GLN A 79 1.29 -17.86 0.73
C GLN A 79 0.07 -18.26 1.55
N LYS A 80 -0.23 -17.51 2.62
CA LYS A 80 -1.43 -17.76 3.44
C LYS A 80 -2.71 -17.52 2.64
N ILE A 81 -2.74 -16.47 1.82
CA ILE A 81 -3.92 -16.05 1.08
C ILE A 81 -4.18 -16.97 -0.11
N TYR A 82 -3.15 -17.22 -0.90
CA TYR A 82 -3.28 -17.88 -2.19
C TYR A 82 -2.88 -19.36 -2.17
N LEU A 83 -2.40 -19.85 -1.01
CA LEU A 83 -2.06 -21.27 -0.78
C LEU A 83 -0.97 -21.79 -1.73
N ARG A 84 -0.06 -20.91 -2.13
CA ARG A 84 1.12 -21.20 -2.95
C ARG A 84 2.14 -20.09 -2.77
N GLU A 85 3.36 -20.31 -3.21
CA GLU A 85 4.37 -19.26 -3.21
C GLU A 85 4.10 -18.26 -4.34
N ALA A 86 4.46 -16.99 -4.10
CA ALA A 86 4.36 -15.97 -5.14
C ALA A 86 5.39 -16.21 -6.24
N ASP A 87 4.95 -16.12 -7.47
CA ASP A 87 5.81 -16.11 -8.65
C ASP A 87 6.04 -14.65 -9.06
N MET A 88 7.18 -14.09 -8.70
CA MET A 88 7.47 -12.67 -8.94
C MET A 88 7.62 -12.32 -10.42
N SER A 89 7.73 -13.32 -11.30
CA SER A 89 7.69 -13.10 -12.75
C SER A 89 6.26 -12.97 -13.28
N ASN A 90 5.27 -13.38 -12.48
CA ASN A 90 3.86 -13.20 -12.80
C ASN A 90 3.44 -11.78 -12.39
N PRO A 91 2.88 -10.95 -13.31
CA PRO A 91 2.52 -9.57 -12.99
C PRO A 91 1.52 -9.43 -11.85
N HIS A 92 0.57 -10.35 -11.73
CA HIS A 92 -0.45 -10.30 -10.67
C HIS A 92 0.15 -10.65 -9.31
N ASP A 93 1.00 -11.67 -9.25
CA ASP A 93 1.68 -12.04 -8.00
C ASP A 93 2.62 -10.92 -7.56
N ASN A 94 3.37 -10.37 -8.51
CA ASN A 94 4.25 -9.23 -8.25
C ASN A 94 3.47 -8.04 -7.69
N ALA A 95 2.32 -7.73 -8.31
CA ALA A 95 1.46 -6.66 -7.84
C ALA A 95 0.96 -6.92 -6.41
N ALA A 96 0.52 -8.16 -6.12
CA ALA A 96 0.04 -8.51 -4.79
C ALA A 96 1.12 -8.32 -3.73
N VAL A 97 2.33 -8.84 -3.97
CA VAL A 97 3.45 -8.72 -3.03
C VAL A 97 3.84 -7.25 -2.84
N THR A 98 3.90 -6.48 -3.91
CA THR A 98 4.30 -5.07 -3.84
C THR A 98 3.26 -4.21 -3.12
N ILE A 99 1.98 -4.45 -3.38
CA ILE A 99 0.90 -3.77 -2.66
C ILE A 99 0.99 -4.07 -1.16
N MET A 100 1.18 -5.33 -0.78
CA MET A 100 1.27 -5.71 0.63
C MET A 100 2.55 -5.16 1.29
N ALA A 101 3.67 -5.15 0.57
CA ALA A 101 4.94 -4.69 1.12
C ALA A 101 4.98 -3.17 1.33
N TYR A 102 4.48 -2.40 0.37
CA TYR A 102 4.67 -0.95 0.33
C TYR A 102 3.38 -0.15 0.37
N GLY A 103 2.23 -0.80 0.25
CA GLY A 103 0.95 -0.11 0.30
C GLY A 103 0.60 0.64 -0.99
N LEU A 104 1.03 0.14 -2.14
CA LEU A 104 0.67 0.75 -3.42
C LEU A 104 -0.84 0.94 -3.51
N ARG A 105 -1.26 2.16 -3.84
CA ARG A 105 -2.67 2.50 -3.90
C ARG A 105 -3.21 2.40 -5.31
N GLN A 106 -4.46 1.96 -5.42
CA GLN A 106 -5.19 2.04 -6.67
C GLN A 106 -5.43 3.51 -7.02
N GLN A 107 -5.27 3.88 -8.29
CA GLN A 107 -5.59 5.24 -8.72
C GLN A 107 -7.06 5.56 -8.40
N ALA A 108 -7.32 6.81 -8.02
CA ALA A 108 -8.64 7.21 -7.53
C ALA A 108 -9.76 6.87 -8.52
N GLU A 109 -9.53 7.07 -9.82
CA GLU A 109 -10.51 6.79 -10.86
C GLU A 109 -10.81 5.30 -11.07
N ASN A 110 -9.89 4.42 -10.65
CA ASN A 110 -10.02 2.97 -10.81
C ASN A 110 -10.54 2.28 -9.56
N ARG A 111 -10.87 3.02 -8.52
CA ARG A 111 -11.38 2.44 -7.29
C ARG A 111 -12.80 1.90 -7.48
N ASN A 112 -13.07 0.77 -6.86
CA ASN A 112 -14.36 0.09 -6.95
C ASN A 112 -14.80 -0.39 -5.57
N LEU A 113 -15.80 0.32 -5.01
CA LEU A 113 -16.29 0.02 -3.66
C LEU A 113 -16.95 -1.35 -3.55
N VAL A 114 -17.57 -1.84 -4.62
CA VAL A 114 -18.16 -3.19 -4.63
C VAL A 114 -17.04 -4.24 -4.51
N SER A 115 -15.98 -4.10 -5.29
CA SER A 115 -14.82 -4.99 -5.24
C SER A 115 -14.13 -4.92 -3.86
N GLU A 116 -14.03 -3.74 -3.27
CA GLU A 116 -13.45 -3.58 -1.93
C GLU A 116 -14.33 -4.28 -0.89
N GLY A 117 -15.64 -4.20 -1.01
CA GLY A 117 -16.56 -4.93 -0.13
C GLY A 117 -16.39 -6.44 -0.25
N GLN A 118 -16.19 -6.97 -1.45
CA GLN A 118 -15.91 -8.39 -1.66
C GLN A 118 -14.56 -8.77 -1.06
N GLY A 119 -13.56 -7.89 -1.20
CA GLY A 119 -12.24 -8.08 -0.60
C GLY A 119 -12.31 -8.17 0.93
N ILE A 120 -13.13 -7.35 1.57
CA ILE A 120 -13.35 -7.40 3.02
C ILE A 120 -13.90 -8.76 3.44
N LYS A 121 -14.86 -9.30 2.69
CA LYS A 121 -15.43 -10.64 2.96
C LYS A 121 -14.35 -11.71 2.83
N THR A 122 -13.52 -11.65 1.80
CA THR A 122 -12.42 -12.58 1.59
C THR A 122 -11.41 -12.48 2.73
N PHE A 123 -11.04 -11.27 3.11
CA PHE A 123 -10.12 -11.04 4.23
C PHE A 123 -10.66 -11.66 5.52
N LYS A 124 -11.92 -11.41 5.84
CA LYS A 124 -12.55 -11.96 7.03
C LYS A 124 -12.58 -13.49 7.00
N TYR A 125 -12.81 -14.08 5.83
CA TYR A 125 -12.79 -15.54 5.67
C TYR A 125 -11.40 -16.11 5.97
N ILE A 126 -10.34 -15.47 5.47
CA ILE A 126 -8.97 -15.95 5.62
C ILE A 126 -8.43 -15.71 7.04
N TYR A 127 -8.63 -14.49 7.58
CA TYR A 127 -8.02 -14.06 8.83
C TYR A 127 -8.96 -14.09 10.03
N ASN A 128 -10.23 -14.38 9.82
CA ASN A 128 -11.26 -14.48 10.87
C ASN A 128 -11.42 -13.19 11.69
N LYS A 129 -11.22 -12.04 11.04
CA LYS A 129 -11.42 -10.71 11.62
C LYS A 129 -11.49 -9.67 10.52
N LEU A 130 -11.92 -8.45 10.85
CA LEU A 130 -11.89 -7.32 9.92
C LEU A 130 -10.51 -6.67 9.93
N PRO A 131 -10.07 -6.06 8.82
CA PRO A 131 -8.77 -5.38 8.80
C PRO A 131 -8.78 -4.18 9.75
N LYS A 132 -7.68 -3.99 10.48
CA LYS A 132 -7.50 -2.90 11.45
C LYS A 132 -6.17 -2.18 11.30
N THR A 133 -5.09 -2.89 10.96
CA THR A 133 -3.75 -2.31 10.86
C THR A 133 -3.46 -1.84 9.45
N THR A 134 -2.43 -1.02 9.30
CA THR A 134 -1.96 -0.57 7.99
C THR A 134 -1.66 -1.76 7.08
N GLU A 135 -0.94 -2.76 7.60
CA GLU A 135 -0.58 -3.96 6.83
C GLU A 135 -1.83 -4.73 6.41
N GLU A 136 -2.81 -4.85 7.29
CA GLU A 136 -4.06 -5.56 6.98
C GLU A 136 -4.86 -4.85 5.90
N TRP A 137 -4.93 -3.52 5.92
CA TRP A 137 -5.57 -2.76 4.85
C TRP A 137 -4.82 -2.90 3.53
N ASN A 138 -3.49 -3.01 3.57
CA ASN A 138 -2.68 -3.27 2.37
C ASN A 138 -2.94 -4.68 1.82
N ILE A 139 -3.11 -5.67 2.70
CA ILE A 139 -3.52 -7.03 2.28
C ILE A 139 -4.87 -6.97 1.57
N LEU A 140 -5.83 -6.22 2.13
CA LEU A 140 -7.13 -6.03 1.51
C LEU A 140 -7.00 -5.44 0.10
N GLN A 141 -6.17 -4.42 -0.05
CA GLN A 141 -5.92 -3.80 -1.36
C GLN A 141 -5.34 -4.82 -2.36
N ALA A 142 -4.42 -5.67 -1.90
CA ALA A 142 -3.84 -6.71 -2.75
C ALA A 142 -4.90 -7.73 -3.18
N ILE A 143 -5.72 -8.20 -2.25
CA ILE A 143 -6.80 -9.15 -2.55
C ILE A 143 -7.76 -8.55 -3.58
N THR A 144 -8.09 -7.26 -3.42
CA THR A 144 -9.07 -6.59 -4.25
C THR A 144 -8.55 -6.28 -5.66
N TYR A 145 -7.31 -5.79 -5.78
CA TYR A 145 -6.84 -5.14 -7.00
C TYR A 145 -5.68 -5.82 -7.72
N SER A 146 -4.99 -6.78 -7.08
CA SER A 146 -3.80 -7.37 -7.70
C SER A 146 -4.09 -8.27 -8.88
N GLY A 147 -5.24 -8.92 -8.87
CA GLY A 147 -5.57 -9.95 -9.86
C GLY A 147 -4.93 -11.30 -9.59
N ALA A 148 -4.18 -11.46 -8.51
CA ALA A 148 -3.59 -12.74 -8.14
C ALA A 148 -4.67 -13.76 -7.75
N THR A 149 -4.43 -15.03 -8.03
CA THR A 149 -5.36 -16.13 -7.77
C THR A 149 -4.65 -17.31 -7.12
N ARG A 150 -5.45 -18.20 -6.55
CA ARG A 150 -4.95 -19.48 -6.02
C ARG A 150 -4.50 -20.41 -7.11
#